data_c670b0cd2817f41cb02016d7d1551eb6
#
_entry.id   c670b0cd2817f41cb02016d7d1551eb6
#
_cell.length_a   1.000
_cell.length_b   1.000
_cell.length_c   1.000
_cell.angle_alpha   90.00
_cell.angle_beta   90.00
_cell.angle_gamma   90.00
#
_symmetry.space_group_name_H-M   'P 1'
#
loop_
_entity.id
_entity.type
_entity.pdbx_description
1 polymer ?
#
loop_
_entity_poly.entity_id
_entity_poly.type
_entity_poly.pdbx_seq_one_letter_code
_entity_poly.pdbx_strand_id
1 'polypeptide(L)'
;LPVRTAEVIQDILKSSMSESHRKGVSFNVLSNPEFLAEGTAINDLENPDRILIGGDNKDAMLALSKIYKTWVHEDKILFTNIWSSELAKLTANAFLAQRISSINSIAAICEVTGADVREVSRAIGKDTRIGSKFLDSSPGFGGSCFKKDILNLVYLAEYFGLQEVADFWESVVKINNWHQNRISKLVVKKLFGTVSEKKIVILGFSF
;
A
#
# COMPACT_ATOMS: atom_id res chain seq x y z
N LEU A 1 -7.93 2.53 -6.13
CA LEU A 1 -8.69 2.14 -7.32
C LEU A 1 -7.97 0.98 -8.01
N PRO A 2 -8.68 0.02 -8.61
CA PRO A 2 -8.06 -1.02 -9.43
C PRO A 2 -7.31 -0.44 -10.62
N VAL A 3 -6.28 -1.13 -11.09
CA VAL A 3 -5.61 -0.78 -12.35
C VAL A 3 -6.61 -0.87 -13.50
N ARG A 4 -6.49 -0.01 -14.51
CA ARG A 4 -7.44 0.25 -15.62
C ARG A 4 -8.67 1.09 -15.27
N THR A 5 -8.81 1.59 -14.05
CA THR A 5 -9.94 2.45 -13.70
C THR A 5 -10.00 3.71 -14.57
N ALA A 6 -8.86 4.35 -14.83
CA ALA A 6 -8.81 5.55 -15.68
C ALA A 6 -9.21 5.25 -17.13
N GLU A 7 -8.82 4.11 -17.68
CA GLU A 7 -9.23 3.66 -19.01
C GLU A 7 -10.74 3.47 -19.10
N VAL A 8 -11.34 2.77 -18.13
CA VAL A 8 -12.80 2.56 -18.05
C VAL A 8 -13.54 3.89 -17.95
N ILE A 9 -13.06 4.82 -17.12
CA ILE A 9 -13.65 6.17 -17.01
C ILE A 9 -13.58 6.89 -18.33
N GLN A 10 -12.46 6.82 -19.04
CA GLN A 10 -12.28 7.45 -20.34
C GLN A 10 -13.28 6.89 -21.36
N ASP A 11 -13.49 5.58 -21.39
CA ASP A 11 -14.44 4.94 -22.30
C ASP A 11 -15.89 5.30 -21.97
N ILE A 12 -16.27 5.37 -20.68
CA ILE A 12 -17.58 5.84 -20.24
C ILE A 12 -17.81 7.28 -20.68
N LEU A 13 -16.84 8.18 -20.48
CA LEU A 13 -16.96 9.58 -20.88
C LEU A 13 -17.10 9.71 -22.40
N LYS A 14 -16.31 8.94 -23.18
CA LYS A 14 -16.44 8.93 -24.65
C LYS A 14 -17.78 8.43 -25.12
N SER A 15 -18.34 7.39 -24.50
CA SER A 15 -19.62 6.78 -24.90
C SER A 15 -20.84 7.57 -24.47
N SER A 16 -20.79 8.25 -23.33
CA SER A 16 -21.93 9.01 -22.79
C SER A 16 -22.13 10.39 -23.42
N MET A 17 -21.16 10.90 -24.18
CA MET A 17 -21.30 12.18 -24.87
C MET A 17 -22.01 12.00 -26.22
N SER A 18 -23.18 12.62 -26.41
CA SER A 18 -23.84 12.71 -27.71
C SER A 18 -22.99 13.53 -28.69
N GLU A 19 -23.15 13.28 -30.01
CA GLU A 19 -22.40 14.01 -31.06
C GLU A 19 -22.54 15.53 -30.98
N SER A 20 -23.73 16.01 -30.56
CA SER A 20 -24.00 17.45 -30.38
C SER A 20 -23.21 18.06 -29.22
N HIS A 21 -22.91 17.29 -28.16
CA HIS A 21 -22.14 17.76 -27.00
C HIS A 21 -20.62 17.60 -27.21
N ARG A 22 -20.18 16.80 -28.18
CA ARG A 22 -18.74 16.63 -28.53
C ARG A 22 -18.13 17.84 -29.21
N LYS A 23 -18.95 18.70 -29.83
CA LYS A 23 -18.42 19.90 -30.51
C LYS A 23 -17.91 20.91 -29.47
N GLY A 24 -16.58 21.01 -29.38
CA GLY A 24 -15.89 22.01 -28.57
C GLY A 24 -15.50 21.58 -27.15
N VAL A 25 -15.83 20.35 -26.71
CA VAL A 25 -15.42 19.83 -25.41
C VAL A 25 -14.40 18.71 -25.59
N SER A 26 -13.24 18.85 -24.98
CA SER A 26 -12.24 17.77 -24.85
C SER A 26 -12.01 17.48 -23.36
N PHE A 27 -11.78 16.22 -23.04
CA PHE A 27 -11.38 15.80 -21.69
C PHE A 27 -10.21 14.84 -21.76
N ASN A 28 -9.38 14.88 -20.73
CA ASN A 28 -8.28 13.98 -20.54
C ASN A 28 -8.38 13.37 -19.14
N VAL A 29 -8.37 12.05 -19.05
CA VAL A 29 -8.37 11.34 -17.78
C VAL A 29 -6.91 11.15 -17.36
N LEU A 30 -6.60 11.52 -16.13
CA LEU A 30 -5.28 11.37 -15.53
C LEU A 30 -5.39 10.49 -14.28
N SER A 31 -4.39 9.69 -14.02
CA SER A 31 -4.19 8.99 -12.75
C SER A 31 -3.29 9.83 -11.85
N ASN A 32 -3.82 10.22 -10.69
CA ASN A 32 -3.07 10.99 -9.70
C ASN A 32 -3.28 10.37 -8.32
N PRO A 33 -2.58 9.27 -8.02
CA PRO A 33 -2.73 8.56 -6.77
C PRO A 33 -2.15 9.36 -5.60
N GLU A 34 -2.80 9.27 -4.45
CA GLU A 34 -2.29 9.79 -3.18
C GLU A 34 -1.39 8.74 -2.48
N PHE A 35 -0.44 9.21 -1.68
CA PHE A 35 0.46 8.38 -0.87
C PHE A 35 0.46 8.84 0.59
N LEU A 36 -0.71 9.24 1.08
CA LEU A 36 -0.90 9.78 2.41
C LEU A 36 -0.90 8.67 3.46
N ALA A 37 -0.34 8.94 4.62
CA ALA A 37 -0.43 8.05 5.77
C ALA A 37 -1.52 8.55 6.74
N GLU A 38 -2.21 7.61 7.39
CA GLU A 38 -3.18 7.97 8.43
C GLU A 38 -2.46 8.66 9.60
N GLY A 39 -3.08 9.71 10.11
CA GLY A 39 -2.51 10.54 11.18
C GLY A 39 -1.61 11.67 10.69
N THR A 40 -0.99 11.57 9.51
CA THR A 40 -0.11 12.61 8.95
C THR A 40 -0.59 13.18 7.61
N ALA A 41 -1.78 12.79 7.16
CA ALA A 41 -2.28 13.03 5.80
C ALA A 41 -2.22 14.51 5.36
N ILE A 42 -2.51 15.47 6.24
CA ILE A 42 -2.43 16.90 5.90
C ILE A 42 -0.98 17.30 5.65
N ASN A 43 -0.07 16.93 6.57
CA ASN A 43 1.35 17.22 6.40
C ASN A 43 1.92 16.54 5.15
N ASP A 44 1.52 15.30 4.87
CA ASP A 44 1.97 14.55 3.69
C ASP A 44 1.45 15.17 2.38
N LEU A 45 0.29 15.84 2.42
CA LEU A 45 -0.24 16.59 1.28
C LEU A 45 0.49 17.91 1.06
N GLU A 46 0.81 18.62 2.15
CA GLU A 46 1.52 19.89 2.10
C GLU A 46 3.01 19.70 1.76
N ASN A 47 3.62 18.62 2.27
CA ASN A 47 5.04 18.30 2.13
C ASN A 47 5.25 16.89 1.56
N PRO A 48 4.71 16.57 0.37
CA PRO A 48 4.79 15.21 -0.15
C PRO A 48 6.23 14.80 -0.48
N ASP A 49 6.53 13.53 -0.29
CA ASP A 49 7.77 12.94 -0.80
C ASP A 49 7.78 12.97 -2.34
N ARG A 50 6.62 12.75 -2.96
CA ARG A 50 6.41 12.77 -4.42
C ARG A 50 4.95 13.02 -4.79
N ILE A 51 4.74 13.61 -5.93
CA ILE A 51 3.46 13.68 -6.64
C ILE A 51 3.58 12.85 -7.91
N LEU A 52 2.66 11.93 -8.14
CA LEU A 52 2.65 11.08 -9.33
C LEU A 52 1.47 11.47 -10.23
N ILE A 53 1.75 11.77 -11.49
CA ILE A 53 0.76 12.13 -12.50
C ILE A 53 0.92 11.18 -13.69
N GLY A 54 -0.05 10.30 -13.87
CA GLY A 54 -0.11 9.37 -15.01
C GLY A 54 -1.09 9.84 -16.07
N GLY A 55 -0.67 9.83 -17.32
CA GLY A 55 -1.52 10.24 -18.44
C GLY A 55 -0.88 10.02 -19.80
N ASP A 56 -1.71 10.09 -20.84
CA ASP A 56 -1.27 9.98 -22.23
C ASP A 56 -1.14 11.36 -22.89
N ASN A 57 -1.77 12.39 -22.32
CA ASN A 57 -1.73 13.75 -22.83
C ASN A 57 -0.79 14.62 -22.01
N LYS A 58 0.34 15.04 -22.60
CA LYS A 58 1.36 15.85 -21.94
C LYS A 58 0.84 17.20 -21.47
N ASP A 59 0.00 17.88 -22.23
CA ASP A 59 -0.52 19.19 -21.87
C ASP A 59 -1.46 19.10 -20.66
N ALA A 60 -2.29 18.05 -20.61
CA ALA A 60 -3.15 17.80 -19.45
C ALA A 60 -2.33 17.49 -18.20
N MET A 61 -1.27 16.66 -18.31
CA MET A 61 -0.36 16.38 -17.18
C MET A 61 0.36 17.66 -16.71
N LEU A 62 0.81 18.49 -17.65
CA LEU A 62 1.43 19.77 -17.32
C LEU A 62 0.44 20.75 -16.68
N ALA A 63 -0.82 20.75 -17.12
CA ALA A 63 -1.85 21.58 -16.51
C ALA A 63 -2.09 21.19 -15.04
N LEU A 64 -2.19 19.88 -14.75
CA LEU A 64 -2.33 19.39 -13.38
C LEU A 64 -1.06 19.69 -12.55
N SER A 65 0.13 19.51 -13.11
CA SER A 65 1.38 19.80 -12.42
C SER A 65 1.54 21.26 -12.01
N LYS A 66 1.00 22.19 -12.79
CA LYS A 66 1.00 23.64 -12.44
C LYS A 66 0.26 23.92 -11.14
N ILE A 67 -0.80 23.14 -10.84
CA ILE A 67 -1.52 23.27 -9.58
C ILE A 67 -0.61 22.86 -8.44
N TYR A 68 0.04 21.70 -8.52
CA TYR A 68 0.96 21.21 -7.49
C TYR A 68 2.19 22.10 -7.30
N LYS A 69 2.73 22.67 -8.37
CA LYS A 69 3.88 23.58 -8.33
C LYS A 69 3.64 24.86 -7.51
N THR A 70 2.40 25.13 -7.08
CA THR A 70 2.11 26.26 -6.18
C THR A 70 2.64 26.03 -4.76
N TRP A 71 2.86 24.76 -4.34
CA TRP A 71 3.39 24.40 -3.03
C TRP A 71 4.40 23.25 -3.03
N VAL A 72 4.55 22.52 -4.13
CA VAL A 72 5.48 21.39 -4.26
C VAL A 72 6.58 21.72 -5.25
N HIS A 73 7.84 21.46 -4.88
CA HIS A 73 8.96 21.63 -5.80
C HIS A 73 8.88 20.65 -6.98
N GLU A 74 9.29 21.09 -8.17
CA GLU A 74 9.07 20.36 -9.41
C GLU A 74 9.82 19.02 -9.50
N ASP A 75 10.95 18.86 -8.80
CA ASP A 75 11.71 17.61 -8.73
C ASP A 75 10.95 16.47 -8.06
N LYS A 76 9.93 16.80 -7.27
CA LYS A 76 9.03 15.82 -6.63
C LYS A 76 7.86 15.41 -7.52
N ILE A 77 7.65 16.04 -8.67
CA ILE A 77 6.55 15.73 -9.59
C ILE A 77 7.02 14.76 -10.65
N LEU A 78 6.46 13.55 -10.63
CA LEU A 78 6.81 12.46 -11.53
C LEU A 78 5.70 12.25 -12.56
N PHE A 79 6.08 12.16 -13.82
CA PHE A 79 5.18 11.86 -14.92
C PHE A 79 5.35 10.42 -15.38
N THR A 80 4.23 9.71 -15.57
CA THR A 80 4.20 8.32 -16.04
C THR A 80 3.04 8.12 -17.01
N ASN A 81 2.96 6.94 -17.63
CA ASN A 81 1.71 6.51 -18.25
C ASN A 81 0.66 6.18 -17.18
N ILE A 82 -0.60 6.06 -17.58
CA ILE A 82 -1.73 5.79 -16.67
C ILE A 82 -1.53 4.49 -15.88
N TRP A 83 -1.17 3.40 -16.56
CA TRP A 83 -0.98 2.09 -15.95
C TRP A 83 0.12 2.07 -14.89
N SER A 84 1.26 2.68 -15.20
CA SER A 84 2.37 2.80 -14.25
C SER A 84 1.97 3.59 -13.01
N SER A 85 1.19 4.64 -13.18
CA SER A 85 0.69 5.45 -12.06
C SER A 85 -0.25 4.66 -11.15
N GLU A 86 -1.24 3.97 -11.74
CA GLU A 86 -2.19 3.15 -10.99
C GLU A 86 -1.48 1.99 -10.27
N LEU A 87 -0.57 1.29 -10.98
CA LEU A 87 0.19 0.19 -10.41
C LEU A 87 1.14 0.64 -9.30
N ALA A 88 1.77 1.82 -9.43
CA ALA A 88 2.69 2.35 -8.42
C ALA A 88 2.03 2.51 -7.04
N LYS A 89 0.77 2.93 -6.99
CA LYS A 89 0.03 3.03 -5.72
C LYS A 89 -0.16 1.68 -5.05
N LEU A 90 -0.63 0.67 -5.81
CA LEU A 90 -0.82 -0.69 -5.29
C LEU A 90 0.51 -1.28 -4.83
N THR A 91 1.55 -1.12 -5.65
CA THR A 91 2.89 -1.63 -5.36
C THR A 91 3.46 -1.00 -4.09
N ALA A 92 3.34 0.32 -3.91
CA ALA A 92 3.83 0.98 -2.70
C ALA A 92 3.19 0.38 -1.43
N ASN A 93 1.87 0.23 -1.41
CA ASN A 93 1.17 -0.38 -0.27
C ASN A 93 1.55 -1.85 -0.06
N ALA A 94 1.71 -2.62 -1.14
CA ALA A 94 2.13 -4.01 -1.06
C ALA A 94 3.54 -4.17 -0.50
N PHE A 95 4.49 -3.33 -0.89
CA PHE A 95 5.87 -3.33 -0.36
C PHE A 95 5.90 -2.96 1.13
N LEU A 96 5.10 -1.98 1.56
CA LEU A 96 5.01 -1.62 2.99
C LEU A 96 4.45 -2.80 3.81
N ALA A 97 3.39 -3.43 3.34
CA ALA A 97 2.79 -4.60 3.98
C ALA A 97 3.74 -5.80 4.00
N GLN A 98 4.48 -6.04 2.90
CA GLN A 98 5.51 -7.07 2.83
C GLN A 98 6.60 -6.86 3.88
N ARG A 99 7.07 -5.62 4.08
CA ARG A 99 8.08 -5.32 5.11
C ARG A 99 7.58 -5.69 6.51
N ILE A 100 6.32 -5.37 6.84
CA ILE A 100 5.71 -5.76 8.12
C ILE A 100 5.63 -7.28 8.24
N SER A 101 5.15 -7.97 7.21
CA SER A 101 5.09 -9.44 7.21
C SER A 101 6.46 -10.08 7.34
N SER A 102 7.47 -9.51 6.67
CA SER A 102 8.84 -10.01 6.71
C SER A 102 9.43 -9.89 8.12
N ILE A 103 9.37 -8.72 8.76
CA ILE A 103 9.94 -8.56 10.10
C ILE A 103 9.17 -9.37 11.15
N ASN A 104 7.86 -9.53 10.99
CA ASN A 104 7.04 -10.38 11.86
C ASN A 104 7.40 -11.87 11.72
N SER A 105 7.76 -12.33 10.53
CA SER A 105 8.27 -13.69 10.34
C SER A 105 9.61 -13.91 11.05
N ILE A 106 10.49 -12.92 11.01
CA ILE A 106 11.77 -12.94 11.74
C ILE A 106 11.54 -12.89 13.25
N ALA A 107 10.56 -12.10 13.73
CA ALA A 107 10.21 -12.07 15.15
C ALA A 107 9.83 -13.46 15.67
N ALA A 108 9.13 -14.25 14.88
CA ALA A 108 8.81 -15.63 15.25
C ALA A 108 10.04 -16.53 15.38
N ILE A 109 11.06 -16.34 14.53
CA ILE A 109 12.35 -17.03 14.64
C ILE A 109 13.11 -16.57 15.89
N CYS A 110 13.12 -15.26 16.16
CA CYS A 110 13.77 -14.70 17.33
C CYS A 110 13.21 -15.31 18.63
N GLU A 111 11.91 -15.51 18.72
CA GLU A 111 11.27 -16.08 19.92
C GLU A 111 11.71 -17.53 20.22
N VAL A 112 12.04 -18.33 19.21
CA VAL A 112 12.48 -19.72 19.42
C VAL A 112 13.99 -19.84 19.55
N THR A 113 14.75 -18.84 19.10
CA THR A 113 16.22 -18.83 19.17
C THR A 113 16.77 -18.02 20.35
N GLY A 114 15.94 -17.20 20.99
CA GLY A 114 16.35 -16.28 22.04
C GLY A 114 16.96 -14.96 21.52
N ALA A 115 16.92 -14.70 20.21
CA ALA A 115 17.32 -13.42 19.61
C ALA A 115 16.28 -12.33 19.91
N ASP A 116 16.71 -11.07 19.92
CA ASP A 116 15.79 -9.90 20.03
C ASP A 116 15.54 -9.32 18.64
N VAL A 117 14.29 -9.36 18.20
CA VAL A 117 13.89 -8.83 16.89
C VAL A 117 14.18 -7.34 16.74
N ARG A 118 14.18 -6.55 17.82
CA ARG A 118 14.51 -5.12 17.78
C ARG A 118 15.98 -4.89 17.48
N GLU A 119 16.86 -5.76 17.99
CA GLU A 119 18.29 -5.72 17.65
C GLU A 119 18.52 -6.11 16.18
N VAL A 120 17.84 -7.15 15.70
CA VAL A 120 17.87 -7.57 14.30
C VAL A 120 17.37 -6.45 13.40
N SER A 121 16.20 -5.89 13.69
CA SER A 121 15.59 -4.78 12.95
C SER A 121 16.52 -3.57 12.90
N ARG A 122 17.10 -3.18 14.04
CA ARG A 122 18.04 -2.06 14.11
C ARG A 122 19.31 -2.33 13.29
N ALA A 123 19.84 -3.55 13.34
CA ALA A 123 21.04 -3.93 12.60
C ALA A 123 20.81 -3.88 11.09
N ILE A 124 19.77 -4.55 10.57
CA ILE A 124 19.45 -4.55 9.14
C ILE A 124 18.98 -3.19 8.63
N GLY A 125 18.29 -2.41 9.49
CA GLY A 125 17.83 -1.07 9.14
C GLY A 125 18.96 -0.03 8.97
N LYS A 126 20.19 -0.33 9.42
CA LYS A 126 21.38 0.50 9.16
C LYS A 126 21.93 0.33 7.75
N ASP A 127 21.61 -0.75 7.07
CA ASP A 127 21.92 -0.89 5.65
C ASP A 127 21.04 0.08 4.84
N THR A 128 21.67 1.02 4.14
CA THR A 128 20.96 2.06 3.36
C THR A 128 20.10 1.50 2.24
N ARG A 129 20.39 0.29 1.76
CA ARG A 129 19.59 -0.43 0.75
C ARG A 129 18.28 -0.95 1.32
N ILE A 130 18.24 -1.21 2.64
CA ILE A 130 17.05 -1.69 3.36
C ILE A 130 16.33 -0.51 4.00
N GLY A 131 17.03 0.32 4.79
CA GLY A 131 16.46 1.41 5.57
C GLY A 131 15.63 0.93 6.77
N SER A 132 15.42 1.80 7.74
CA SER A 132 14.82 1.45 9.03
C SER A 132 13.29 1.47 9.07
N LYS A 133 12.63 2.11 8.09
CA LYS A 133 11.16 2.29 8.10
C LYS A 133 10.44 0.95 7.88
N PHE A 134 9.32 0.74 8.59
CA PHE A 134 8.47 -0.46 8.51
C PHE A 134 9.16 -1.77 8.90
N LEU A 135 10.11 -1.71 9.85
CA LEU A 135 10.80 -2.87 10.40
C LEU A 135 10.47 -3.12 11.89
N ASP A 136 9.48 -2.44 12.44
CA ASP A 136 9.00 -2.73 13.79
C ASP A 136 8.07 -3.93 13.78
N SER A 137 8.38 -4.95 14.58
CA SER A 137 7.48 -6.09 14.72
C SER A 137 6.22 -5.69 15.49
N SER A 138 5.09 -6.20 15.04
CA SER A 138 3.76 -5.84 15.53
C SER A 138 2.83 -7.04 15.45
N PRO A 139 1.58 -6.96 15.97
CA PRO A 139 0.60 -8.03 15.76
C PRO A 139 0.27 -8.33 14.29
N GLY A 140 0.68 -7.47 13.38
CA GLY A 140 0.44 -7.57 11.94
C GLY A 140 -0.18 -6.27 11.41
N PHE A 141 -0.28 -6.18 10.09
CA PHE A 141 -1.02 -5.07 9.49
C PHE A 141 -2.52 -5.37 9.46
N GLY A 142 -3.30 -4.32 9.65
CA GLY A 142 -4.75 -4.28 9.52
C GLY A 142 -5.17 -3.21 8.51
N GLY A 143 -6.34 -2.62 8.77
CA GLY A 143 -6.89 -1.55 7.95
C GLY A 143 -7.43 -2.02 6.59
N SER A 144 -8.05 -1.11 5.88
CA SER A 144 -8.75 -1.40 4.62
C SER A 144 -7.84 -1.41 3.39
N CYS A 145 -6.63 -0.79 3.47
CA CYS A 145 -5.81 -0.53 2.29
C CYS A 145 -4.85 -1.67 1.96
N PHE A 146 -3.99 -2.09 2.89
CA PHE A 146 -2.91 -3.04 2.58
C PHE A 146 -3.40 -4.37 2.03
N LYS A 147 -4.34 -5.02 2.74
CA LYS A 147 -4.88 -6.31 2.32
C LYS A 147 -5.59 -6.21 0.97
N LYS A 148 -6.40 -5.17 0.77
CA LYS A 148 -7.14 -4.95 -0.47
C LYS A 148 -6.19 -4.72 -1.65
N ASP A 149 -5.16 -3.92 -1.48
CA ASP A 149 -4.23 -3.59 -2.56
C ASP A 149 -3.34 -4.78 -2.94
N ILE A 150 -2.91 -5.60 -1.95
CA ILE A 150 -2.22 -6.87 -2.24
C ILE A 150 -3.13 -7.83 -3.01
N LEU A 151 -4.39 -8.01 -2.56
CA LEU A 151 -5.32 -8.90 -3.26
C LEU A 151 -5.65 -8.41 -4.67
N ASN A 152 -5.58 -7.09 -4.91
CA ASN A 152 -5.68 -6.53 -6.25
C ASN A 152 -4.48 -6.90 -7.13
N LEU A 153 -3.26 -6.90 -6.57
CA LEU A 153 -2.07 -7.40 -7.29
C LEU A 153 -2.18 -8.89 -7.58
N VAL A 154 -2.66 -9.69 -6.63
CA VAL A 154 -2.90 -11.12 -6.82
C VAL A 154 -3.88 -11.34 -7.99
N TYR A 155 -5.03 -10.67 -7.95
CA TYR A 155 -6.02 -10.76 -9.03
C TYR A 155 -5.46 -10.36 -10.40
N LEU A 156 -4.68 -9.27 -10.46
CA LEU A 156 -4.04 -8.84 -11.71
C LEU A 156 -3.05 -9.87 -12.22
N ALA A 157 -2.24 -10.45 -11.33
CA ALA A 157 -1.26 -11.47 -11.70
C ALA A 157 -1.97 -12.73 -12.25
N GLU A 158 -3.01 -13.20 -11.59
CA GLU A 158 -3.85 -14.32 -12.06
C GLU A 158 -4.50 -14.02 -13.41
N TYR A 159 -5.07 -12.82 -13.57
CA TYR A 159 -5.72 -12.39 -14.81
C TYR A 159 -4.76 -12.41 -16.01
N PHE A 160 -3.49 -12.08 -15.78
CA PHE A 160 -2.45 -12.11 -16.83
C PHE A 160 -1.68 -13.44 -16.88
N GLY A 161 -2.11 -14.48 -16.17
CA GLY A 161 -1.48 -15.81 -16.18
C GLY A 161 -0.13 -15.88 -15.48
N LEU A 162 0.15 -14.96 -14.54
CA LEU A 162 1.39 -14.87 -13.78
C LEU A 162 1.22 -15.53 -12.39
N GLN A 163 1.03 -16.85 -12.37
CA GLN A 163 0.65 -17.58 -11.15
C GLN A 163 1.69 -17.46 -10.05
N GLU A 164 2.98 -17.55 -10.36
CA GLU A 164 4.05 -17.46 -9.38
C GLU A 164 4.10 -16.06 -8.72
N VAL A 165 3.74 -15.01 -9.47
CA VAL A 165 3.62 -13.64 -8.95
C VAL A 165 2.41 -13.51 -8.03
N ALA A 166 1.28 -14.12 -8.41
CA ALA A 166 0.08 -14.17 -7.58
C ALA A 166 0.36 -14.87 -6.24
N ASP A 167 0.97 -16.05 -6.29
CA ASP A 167 1.34 -16.85 -5.11
C ASP A 167 2.30 -16.10 -4.18
N PHE A 168 3.27 -15.38 -4.74
CA PHE A 168 4.18 -14.55 -3.97
C PHE A 168 3.44 -13.48 -3.16
N TRP A 169 2.61 -12.67 -3.82
CA TRP A 169 1.88 -11.60 -3.12
C TRP A 169 0.81 -12.15 -2.17
N GLU A 170 0.16 -13.23 -2.51
CA GLU A 170 -0.78 -13.90 -1.61
C GLU A 170 -0.09 -14.39 -0.33
N SER A 171 1.16 -14.86 -0.44
CA SER A 171 1.94 -15.31 0.71
C SER A 171 2.14 -14.23 1.77
N VAL A 172 2.21 -12.95 1.38
CA VAL A 172 2.31 -11.81 2.30
C VAL A 172 1.06 -11.72 3.18
N VAL A 173 -0.12 -11.92 2.60
CA VAL A 173 -1.38 -11.95 3.36
C VAL A 173 -1.48 -13.20 4.23
N LYS A 174 -1.07 -14.35 3.71
CA LYS A 174 -1.06 -15.62 4.47
C LYS A 174 -0.17 -15.54 5.71
N ILE A 175 1.03 -14.99 5.59
CA ILE A 175 1.95 -14.79 6.71
C ILE A 175 1.38 -13.81 7.73
N ASN A 176 0.76 -12.72 7.29
CA ASN A 176 0.12 -11.76 8.19
C ASN A 176 -1.01 -12.42 9.01
N ASN A 177 -1.90 -13.15 8.35
CA ASN A 177 -2.99 -13.86 9.03
C ASN A 177 -2.47 -14.94 9.99
N TRP A 178 -1.43 -15.67 9.60
CA TRP A 178 -0.78 -16.65 10.47
C TRP A 178 -0.21 -15.99 11.73
N HIS A 179 0.47 -14.83 11.55
CA HIS A 179 1.09 -14.10 12.65
C HIS A 179 0.04 -13.56 13.62
N GLN A 180 -1.06 -12.97 13.13
CA GLN A 180 -2.18 -12.53 13.97
C GLN A 180 -2.76 -13.68 14.79
N ASN A 181 -3.02 -14.82 14.16
CA ASN A 181 -3.50 -16.01 14.84
C ASN A 181 -2.51 -16.57 15.87
N ARG A 182 -1.21 -16.46 15.58
CA ARG A 182 -0.14 -16.87 16.49
C ARG A 182 -0.15 -16.04 17.76
N ILE A 183 -0.33 -14.72 17.67
CA ILE A 183 -0.43 -13.84 18.85
C ILE A 183 -1.62 -14.27 19.74
N SER A 184 -2.79 -14.49 19.14
CA SER A 184 -3.97 -14.98 19.86
C SER A 184 -3.69 -16.30 20.59
N LYS A 185 -3.02 -17.25 19.93
CA LYS A 185 -2.61 -18.53 20.55
C LYS A 185 -1.61 -18.33 21.70
N LEU A 186 -0.68 -17.39 21.59
CA LEU A 186 0.25 -17.04 22.66
C LEU A 186 -0.48 -16.51 23.89
N VAL A 187 -1.49 -15.64 23.71
CA VAL A 187 -2.33 -15.13 24.80
C VAL A 187 -3.03 -16.29 25.51
N VAL A 188 -3.70 -17.18 24.77
CA VAL A 188 -4.36 -18.35 25.33
C VAL A 188 -3.38 -19.23 26.09
N LYS A 189 -2.20 -19.51 25.52
CA LYS A 189 -1.15 -20.31 26.16
C LYS A 189 -0.65 -19.66 27.47
N LYS A 190 -0.43 -18.36 27.48
CA LYS A 190 -0.02 -17.60 28.70
C LYS A 190 -1.10 -17.58 29.77
N LEU A 191 -2.35 -17.76 29.40
CA LEU A 191 -3.49 -17.87 30.30
C LEU A 191 -3.82 -19.34 30.68
N PHE A 192 -2.85 -20.25 30.57
CA PHE A 192 -2.98 -21.65 30.93
C PHE A 192 -4.04 -22.43 30.12
N GLY A 193 -4.17 -22.09 28.83
CA GLY A 193 -5.01 -22.81 27.88
C GLY A 193 -6.48 -22.41 27.82
N THR A 194 -6.92 -21.46 28.66
CA THR A 194 -8.30 -20.96 28.65
C THR A 194 -8.37 -19.45 28.87
N VAL A 195 -9.36 -18.84 28.23
CA VAL A 195 -9.71 -17.41 28.45
C VAL A 195 -10.99 -17.26 29.27
N SER A 196 -11.64 -18.39 29.66
CA SER A 196 -12.85 -18.36 30.43
C SER A 196 -12.63 -17.67 31.79
N GLU A 197 -13.52 -16.76 32.13
CA GLU A 197 -13.50 -15.97 33.37
C GLU A 197 -12.24 -15.11 33.57
N LYS A 198 -11.42 -14.93 32.54
CA LYS A 198 -10.21 -14.09 32.60
C LYS A 198 -10.47 -12.71 32.03
N LYS A 199 -9.95 -11.69 32.70
CA LYS A 199 -9.99 -10.32 32.20
C LYS A 199 -8.73 -10.05 31.38
N ILE A 200 -8.93 -9.64 30.11
CA ILE A 200 -7.85 -9.24 29.22
C ILE A 200 -8.08 -7.77 28.89
N VAL A 201 -7.06 -6.96 29.10
CA VAL A 201 -7.08 -5.53 28.74
C VAL A 201 -6.27 -5.35 27.46
N ILE A 202 -6.87 -4.71 26.47
CA ILE A 202 -6.21 -4.30 25.24
C ILE A 202 -5.98 -2.80 25.33
N LEU A 203 -4.71 -2.39 25.24
CA LEU A 203 -4.30 -0.99 25.24
C LEU A 203 -4.18 -0.51 23.79
N GLY A 204 -5.14 0.30 23.36
CA GLY A 204 -5.27 0.75 21.97
C GLY A 204 -6.10 -0.23 21.12
N PHE A 205 -7.03 0.33 20.37
CA PHE A 205 -7.92 -0.43 19.47
C PHE A 205 -8.15 0.32 18.15
N SER A 206 -7.48 1.45 18.00
CA SER A 206 -7.50 2.27 16.81
C SER A 206 -6.22 2.08 16.00
N PHE A 207 -6.36 2.34 14.73
CA PHE A 207 -5.30 2.32 13.74
C PHE A 207 -4.52 3.64 13.79
#